data_3f0e4a4bc36cfa12e88499864069f848
#
_entry.id   3f0e4a4bc36cfa12e88499864069f848
#
_cell.length_a   1.000
_cell.length_b   1.000
_cell.length_c   1.000
_cell.angle_alpha   90.00
_cell.angle_beta   90.00
_cell.angle_gamma   90.00
#
_symmetry.space_group_name_H-M   'P 1'
#
loop_
_entity.id
_entity.type
_entity.pdbx_description
1 polymer ?
#
loop_
_entity_poly.entity_id
_entity_poly.type
_entity_poly.pdbx_seq_one_letter_code
_entity_poly.pdbx_strand_id
1 'polypeptide(L)'
;TFYMTSPPVQQNINTTGFDVNWTTNLPASSFIEYGLTPALELGILNGTSGSANHTVTLSGASPSQVYYVKAFSVNGNDTATATVKIYITASLSSGDMKVYFNKAVNNSYAWTPANNAIQLPGTFQDTIAAYINRSQMSVDIAIYNFENSGTSQIVQAINDADNRGVAVRIIYDGGNANSGLALLNPGINMLPSPTTPPGYYSIMHNKFVIIDANSSDANKPIVISGSTNFTNAQLNNDANNLLIVQDKSLAVGYTMEFEEMWGSSTLQPNPANSKFGPDKKDNTPHEYNIGGNRVESYFSPSDNVNNQIMTTVESADQQMQFALLVFTRFDVAYVAEDRILNQGVDAYGIVDDTGSGGGQAYSILNAVMGSKLMLYNHSTQTGLLHHKYLIVDQNNPSSDPLVLTGSHNWSTTANQKNDENTLIIHNRNIANQYYQEFVRRFTDNGGVLGLN
;
A
#
# COMPACT_ATOMS: atom_id res chain seq x y z
N THR A 1 11.42 -30.39 21.45
CA THR A 1 10.73 -29.08 21.55
C THR A 1 9.68 -29.02 20.46
N PHE A 2 8.45 -28.70 20.83
CA PHE A 2 7.32 -28.48 19.91
C PHE A 2 7.21 -27.00 19.59
N TYR A 3 7.08 -26.62 18.27
CA TYR A 3 7.02 -25.24 17.84
C TYR A 3 6.32 -25.10 16.48
N MET A 4 5.85 -23.87 16.17
CA MET A 4 5.35 -23.49 14.85
C MET A 4 6.51 -23.32 13.86
N THR A 5 6.40 -23.91 12.68
CA THR A 5 7.39 -23.80 11.59
C THR A 5 7.01 -22.71 10.58
N SER A 6 5.73 -22.31 10.55
CA SER A 6 5.28 -21.10 9.82
C SER A 6 4.34 -20.28 10.70
N PRO A 7 4.32 -18.95 10.54
CA PRO A 7 3.34 -18.11 11.22
C PRO A 7 1.92 -18.37 10.67
N PRO A 8 0.86 -18.06 11.46
CA PRO A 8 -0.50 -18.08 10.96
C PRO A 8 -0.73 -17.06 9.85
N VAL A 9 -1.36 -17.49 8.76
CA VAL A 9 -1.75 -16.65 7.62
C VAL A 9 -3.24 -16.77 7.35
N GLN A 10 -3.87 -15.68 6.95
CA GLN A 10 -5.26 -15.64 6.54
C GLN A 10 -5.40 -16.06 5.08
N GLN A 11 -6.34 -16.95 4.77
CA GLN A 11 -6.61 -17.41 3.40
C GLN A 11 -8.12 -17.58 3.18
N ASN A 12 -8.52 -17.79 1.91
CA ASN A 12 -9.91 -18.03 1.52
C ASN A 12 -10.88 -16.97 2.07
N ILE A 13 -10.43 -15.71 2.07
CA ILE A 13 -11.19 -14.57 2.60
C ILE A 13 -12.46 -14.37 1.79
N ASN A 14 -13.61 -14.41 2.48
CA ASN A 14 -14.92 -14.14 1.88
C ASN A 14 -15.76 -13.27 2.83
N THR A 15 -16.98 -12.94 2.43
CA THR A 15 -17.86 -12.03 3.18
C THR A 15 -18.40 -12.59 4.49
N THR A 16 -18.27 -13.89 4.71
CA THR A 16 -18.80 -14.61 5.89
C THR A 16 -17.72 -15.33 6.68
N GLY A 17 -16.45 -15.19 6.31
CA GLY A 17 -15.35 -15.83 7.06
C GLY A 17 -14.03 -15.91 6.30
N PHE A 18 -13.15 -16.74 6.84
CA PHE A 18 -11.81 -17.01 6.30
C PHE A 18 -11.20 -18.25 6.96
N ASP A 19 -10.13 -18.77 6.37
CA ASP A 19 -9.29 -19.77 6.97
C ASP A 19 -8.05 -19.16 7.61
N VAL A 20 -7.58 -19.77 8.70
CA VAL A 20 -6.29 -19.49 9.34
C VAL A 20 -5.42 -20.73 9.21
N ASN A 21 -4.26 -20.60 8.53
CA ASN A 21 -3.37 -21.71 8.23
C ASN A 21 -1.98 -21.49 8.83
N TRP A 22 -1.40 -22.55 9.39
CA TRP A 22 -0.01 -22.55 9.88
C TRP A 22 0.55 -23.96 9.87
N THR A 23 1.83 -24.11 10.17
CA THR A 23 2.49 -25.41 10.27
C THR A 23 3.24 -25.55 11.60
N THR A 24 3.40 -26.80 12.06
CA THR A 24 4.22 -27.17 13.21
C THR A 24 5.23 -28.28 12.85
N ASN A 25 6.27 -28.41 13.66
CA ASN A 25 7.30 -29.41 13.43
C ASN A 25 6.86 -30.86 13.76
N LEU A 26 5.74 -31.04 14.45
CA LEU A 26 5.14 -32.34 14.80
C LEU A 26 3.63 -32.28 14.59
N PRO A 27 2.95 -33.42 14.31
CA PRO A 27 1.50 -33.48 14.25
C PRO A 27 0.86 -33.02 15.56
N ALA A 28 -0.18 -32.20 15.51
CA ALA A 28 -0.83 -31.59 16.67
C ALA A 28 -2.31 -31.31 16.43
N SER A 29 -3.00 -30.78 17.43
CA SER A 29 -4.33 -30.20 17.30
C SER A 29 -4.23 -28.76 16.79
N SER A 30 -5.33 -28.21 16.23
CA SER A 30 -5.41 -26.86 15.66
C SER A 30 -6.50 -26.07 16.35
N PHE A 31 -6.15 -24.89 16.87
CA PHE A 31 -7.09 -23.99 17.52
C PHE A 31 -6.82 -22.55 17.16
N ILE A 32 -7.89 -21.74 17.13
CA ILE A 32 -7.79 -20.28 17.22
C ILE A 32 -8.64 -19.78 18.38
N GLU A 33 -8.09 -18.86 19.16
CA GLU A 33 -8.82 -18.01 20.09
C GLU A 33 -9.09 -16.69 19.39
N TYR A 34 -10.32 -16.15 19.41
CA TYR A 34 -10.69 -15.02 18.59
C TYR A 34 -11.68 -14.06 19.25
N GLY A 35 -11.73 -12.83 18.77
CA GLY A 35 -12.63 -11.82 19.26
C GLY A 35 -12.73 -10.61 18.31
N LEU A 36 -13.60 -9.68 18.64
CA LEU A 36 -13.70 -8.37 17.98
C LEU A 36 -12.75 -7.35 18.62
N THR A 37 -12.16 -7.71 19.74
CA THR A 37 -11.17 -6.92 20.47
C THR A 37 -9.93 -7.78 20.79
N PRO A 38 -8.81 -7.17 21.20
CA PRO A 38 -7.64 -7.93 21.66
C PRO A 38 -7.89 -8.88 22.85
N ALA A 39 -9.05 -8.80 23.51
CA ALA A 39 -9.42 -9.69 24.61
C ALA A 39 -9.86 -11.07 24.14
N LEU A 40 -10.05 -11.30 22.83
CA LEU A 40 -10.41 -12.58 22.21
C LEU A 40 -11.71 -13.19 22.77
N GLU A 41 -12.69 -12.34 23.02
CA GLU A 41 -13.89 -12.60 23.83
C GLU A 41 -14.93 -13.54 23.20
N LEU A 42 -14.77 -13.93 21.92
CA LEU A 42 -15.71 -14.82 21.22
C LEU A 42 -15.42 -16.29 21.43
N GLY A 43 -14.25 -16.63 22.04
CA GLY A 43 -13.92 -18.00 22.42
C GLY A 43 -12.98 -18.73 21.47
N ILE A 44 -13.06 -20.03 21.41
CA ILE A 44 -12.13 -20.90 20.72
C ILE A 44 -12.85 -21.68 19.61
N LEU A 45 -12.23 -21.72 18.42
CA LEU A 45 -12.59 -22.63 17.33
C LEU A 45 -11.50 -23.67 17.15
N ASN A 46 -11.91 -24.89 16.79
CA ASN A 46 -11.02 -26.00 16.47
C ASN A 46 -11.07 -26.33 14.99
N GLY A 47 -9.94 -26.79 14.48
CA GLY A 47 -9.80 -27.23 13.10
C GLY A 47 -9.30 -28.69 13.02
N THR A 48 -8.41 -28.91 12.08
CA THR A 48 -7.77 -30.20 11.85
C THR A 48 -7.00 -30.68 13.09
N SER A 49 -6.88 -32.00 13.28
CA SER A 49 -6.07 -32.60 14.35
C SER A 49 -5.22 -33.73 13.81
N GLY A 50 -4.11 -34.03 14.50
CA GLY A 50 -3.20 -35.12 14.12
C GLY A 50 -2.38 -34.84 12.86
N SER A 51 -2.25 -33.57 12.44
CA SER A 51 -1.46 -33.11 11.32
C SER A 51 -0.42 -32.06 11.74
N ALA A 52 0.66 -31.94 10.98
CA ALA A 52 1.60 -30.81 11.09
C ALA A 52 1.15 -29.59 10.26
N ASN A 53 0.16 -29.77 9.39
CA ASN A 53 -0.49 -28.68 8.67
C ASN A 53 -1.83 -28.38 9.34
N HIS A 54 -2.03 -27.15 9.74
CA HIS A 54 -3.16 -26.69 10.52
C HIS A 54 -4.05 -25.77 9.72
N THR A 55 -5.36 -25.96 9.83
CA THR A 55 -6.38 -25.08 9.27
C THR A 55 -7.52 -24.97 10.29
N VAL A 56 -7.90 -23.73 10.59
CA VAL A 56 -9.13 -23.43 11.33
C VAL A 56 -9.95 -22.44 10.52
N THR A 57 -11.21 -22.79 10.27
CA THR A 57 -12.14 -21.93 9.53
C THR A 57 -13.01 -21.13 10.50
N LEU A 58 -12.99 -19.80 10.36
CA LEU A 58 -13.97 -18.91 10.96
C LEU A 58 -15.12 -18.72 9.96
N SER A 59 -16.35 -18.99 10.36
CA SER A 59 -17.55 -18.87 9.53
C SER A 59 -18.67 -18.14 10.27
N GLY A 60 -19.68 -17.66 9.54
CA GLY A 60 -20.80 -16.92 10.11
C GLY A 60 -20.44 -15.48 10.52
N ALA A 61 -19.32 -14.97 10.02
CA ALA A 61 -18.87 -13.60 10.24
C ALA A 61 -19.70 -12.58 9.44
N SER A 62 -19.63 -11.31 9.85
CA SER A 62 -20.17 -10.19 9.08
C SER A 62 -19.18 -9.70 8.04
N PRO A 63 -19.63 -9.14 6.90
CA PRO A 63 -18.74 -8.50 5.91
C PRO A 63 -17.99 -7.30 6.50
N SER A 64 -16.75 -7.10 6.07
CA SER A 64 -15.86 -6.00 6.52
C SER A 64 -15.66 -5.94 8.03
N GLN A 65 -15.71 -7.09 8.70
CA GLN A 65 -15.53 -7.19 10.14
C GLN A 65 -14.09 -7.57 10.48
N VAL A 66 -13.47 -6.76 11.33
CA VAL A 66 -12.13 -7.02 11.88
C VAL A 66 -12.23 -8.04 13.01
N TYR A 67 -11.28 -8.98 13.03
CA TYR A 67 -11.10 -10.00 14.07
C TYR A 67 -9.66 -10.01 14.58
N TYR A 68 -9.54 -10.11 15.89
CA TYR A 68 -8.29 -10.42 16.58
C TYR A 68 -8.21 -11.94 16.76
N VAL A 69 -7.15 -12.55 16.30
CA VAL A 69 -7.02 -14.01 16.24
C VAL A 69 -5.66 -14.46 16.77
N LYS A 70 -5.67 -15.44 17.68
CA LYS A 70 -4.47 -16.10 18.21
C LYS A 70 -4.52 -17.58 17.90
N ALA A 71 -3.66 -18.06 17.00
CA ALA A 71 -3.55 -19.46 16.67
C ALA A 71 -2.66 -20.19 17.67
N PHE A 72 -3.01 -21.44 17.98
CA PHE A 72 -2.19 -22.33 18.80
C PHE A 72 -2.43 -23.80 18.47
N SER A 73 -1.42 -24.62 18.77
CA SER A 73 -1.45 -26.08 18.58
C SER A 73 -0.98 -26.77 19.83
N VAL A 74 -1.56 -27.94 20.11
CA VAL A 74 -1.23 -28.79 21.30
C VAL A 74 -0.78 -30.15 20.84
N ASN A 75 0.39 -30.60 21.34
CA ASN A 75 0.93 -31.95 21.18
C ASN A 75 1.27 -32.52 22.55
N GLY A 76 0.44 -33.44 23.06
CA GLY A 76 0.56 -33.96 24.43
C GLY A 76 0.43 -32.84 25.47
N ASN A 77 1.51 -32.58 26.20
CA ASN A 77 1.58 -31.51 27.20
C ASN A 77 2.21 -30.21 26.69
N ASP A 78 2.68 -30.18 25.44
CA ASP A 78 3.34 -29.02 24.84
C ASP A 78 2.37 -28.19 24.02
N THR A 79 2.51 -26.85 24.08
CA THR A 79 1.71 -25.90 23.30
C THR A 79 2.61 -24.97 22.52
N ALA A 80 2.36 -24.85 21.23
CA ALA A 80 2.95 -23.82 20.35
C ALA A 80 1.90 -22.74 20.07
N THR A 81 2.23 -21.48 20.37
CA THR A 81 1.29 -20.36 20.32
C THR A 81 1.86 -19.21 19.48
N ALA A 82 1.05 -18.63 18.60
CA ALA A 82 1.37 -17.42 17.86
C ALA A 82 1.01 -16.16 18.66
N THR A 83 1.56 -15.02 18.25
CA THR A 83 1.04 -13.69 18.65
C THR A 83 -0.34 -13.46 18.05
N VAL A 84 -1.12 -12.57 18.66
CA VAL A 84 -2.40 -12.13 18.10
C VAL A 84 -2.15 -11.46 16.75
N LYS A 85 -2.94 -11.86 15.75
CA LYS A 85 -2.98 -11.25 14.42
C LYS A 85 -4.34 -10.60 14.19
N ILE A 86 -4.38 -9.63 13.29
CA ILE A 86 -5.60 -8.90 12.94
C ILE A 86 -6.00 -9.30 11.53
N TYR A 87 -7.21 -9.80 11.39
CA TYR A 87 -7.77 -10.29 10.14
C TYR A 87 -9.08 -9.58 9.84
N ILE A 88 -9.47 -9.54 8.58
CA ILE A 88 -10.73 -8.92 8.15
C ILE A 88 -11.44 -9.80 7.13
N THR A 89 -12.76 -9.82 7.18
CA THR A 89 -13.59 -10.46 6.14
C THR A 89 -13.69 -9.58 4.90
N ALA A 90 -13.99 -10.18 3.75
CA ALA A 90 -14.26 -9.45 2.54
C ALA A 90 -15.48 -8.54 2.69
N SER A 91 -15.50 -7.46 1.94
CA SER A 91 -16.61 -6.52 1.86
C SER A 91 -17.71 -7.01 0.89
N LEU A 92 -18.84 -6.32 0.91
CA LEU A 92 -19.88 -6.41 -0.14
C LEU A 92 -19.67 -5.37 -1.24
N SER A 93 -18.54 -4.68 -1.25
CA SER A 93 -18.18 -3.70 -2.26
C SER A 93 -17.98 -4.32 -3.63
N SER A 94 -18.13 -3.54 -4.71
CA SER A 94 -17.84 -4.00 -6.07
C SER A 94 -16.37 -4.38 -6.25
N GLY A 95 -15.47 -3.77 -5.47
CA GLY A 95 -14.02 -4.01 -5.56
C GLY A 95 -13.39 -3.35 -6.79
N ASP A 96 -14.00 -2.30 -7.32
CA ASP A 96 -13.44 -1.56 -8.46
C ASP A 96 -12.10 -0.94 -8.10
N MET A 97 -11.10 -1.22 -8.93
CA MET A 97 -9.77 -0.63 -8.84
C MET A 97 -9.45 0.13 -10.13
N LYS A 98 -8.92 1.35 -9.99
CA LYS A 98 -8.50 2.20 -11.11
C LYS A 98 -7.15 2.83 -10.80
N VAL A 99 -6.27 2.83 -11.78
CA VAL A 99 -5.03 3.58 -11.72
C VAL A 99 -5.01 4.67 -12.78
N TYR A 100 -4.52 5.85 -12.38
CA TYR A 100 -4.32 7.00 -13.23
C TYR A 100 -2.86 7.44 -13.17
N PHE A 101 -2.35 7.93 -14.29
CA PHE A 101 -1.00 8.47 -14.40
C PHE A 101 -1.07 9.93 -14.86
N ASN A 102 -0.32 10.83 -14.24
CA ASN A 102 -0.30 12.23 -14.67
C ASN A 102 0.58 12.49 -15.90
N LYS A 103 1.38 11.50 -16.30
CA LYS A 103 2.21 11.54 -17.52
C LYS A 103 1.67 10.59 -18.59
N ALA A 104 2.16 10.78 -19.81
CA ALA A 104 1.81 9.93 -20.95
C ALA A 104 2.16 8.46 -20.69
N VAL A 105 1.32 7.55 -21.19
CA VAL A 105 1.51 6.09 -21.15
C VAL A 105 1.66 5.54 -22.57
N ASN A 106 2.08 4.28 -22.72
CA ASN A 106 2.15 3.61 -24.01
C ASN A 106 1.13 2.47 -24.12
N ASN A 107 -0.07 2.79 -24.59
CA ASN A 107 -1.19 1.86 -24.69
C ASN A 107 -0.99 0.76 -25.75
N SER A 108 0.06 0.82 -26.59
CA SER A 108 0.38 -0.28 -27.52
C SER A 108 0.86 -1.55 -26.80
N TYR A 109 1.18 -1.45 -25.50
CA TYR A 109 1.54 -2.56 -24.62
C TYR A 109 0.38 -3.04 -23.73
N ALA A 110 -0.83 -2.53 -23.95
CA ALA A 110 -2.01 -3.11 -23.31
C ALA A 110 -2.25 -4.52 -23.84
N TRP A 111 -2.42 -5.50 -22.96
CA TRP A 111 -2.65 -6.88 -23.38
C TRP A 111 -4.03 -7.08 -24.03
N THR A 112 -4.97 -6.16 -23.83
CA THR A 112 -6.20 -5.99 -24.63
C THR A 112 -6.52 -4.49 -24.72
N PRO A 113 -7.24 -4.02 -25.77
CA PRO A 113 -7.66 -2.61 -25.87
C PRO A 113 -8.52 -2.12 -24.70
N ALA A 114 -9.26 -3.03 -24.03
CA ALA A 114 -10.05 -2.70 -22.86
C ALA A 114 -9.19 -2.39 -21.61
N ASN A 115 -7.92 -2.76 -21.61
CA ASN A 115 -6.98 -2.56 -20.50
C ASN A 115 -6.02 -1.37 -20.71
N ASN A 116 -6.38 -0.41 -21.55
CA ASN A 116 -5.59 0.80 -21.72
C ASN A 116 -5.41 1.54 -20.39
N ALA A 117 -4.17 1.88 -20.06
CA ALA A 117 -3.86 2.75 -18.93
C ALA A 117 -4.41 4.15 -19.18
N ILE A 118 -4.85 4.82 -18.11
CA ILE A 118 -5.46 6.15 -18.18
C ILE A 118 -4.43 7.21 -17.80
N GLN A 119 -4.12 8.08 -18.76
CA GLN A 119 -3.27 9.24 -18.52
C GLN A 119 -4.13 10.50 -18.32
N LEU A 120 -3.75 11.34 -17.35
CA LEU A 120 -4.47 12.54 -16.94
C LEU A 120 -3.52 13.74 -16.84
N PRO A 121 -2.87 14.15 -17.94
CA PRO A 121 -1.96 15.28 -17.91
C PRO A 121 -2.72 16.58 -17.57
N GLY A 122 -2.27 17.25 -16.49
CA GLY A 122 -2.87 18.52 -16.04
C GLY A 122 -4.24 18.40 -15.35
N THR A 123 -4.78 17.19 -15.15
CA THR A 123 -6.11 16.96 -14.57
C THR A 123 -6.12 16.03 -13.35
N PHE A 124 -4.96 15.76 -12.75
CA PHE A 124 -4.89 14.93 -11.53
C PHE A 124 -5.67 15.52 -10.37
N GLN A 125 -5.53 16.85 -10.13
CA GLN A 125 -6.28 17.50 -9.06
C GLN A 125 -7.80 17.41 -9.27
N ASP A 126 -8.28 17.50 -10.53
CA ASP A 126 -9.71 17.40 -10.83
C ASP A 126 -10.25 16.02 -10.52
N THR A 127 -9.45 14.98 -10.78
CA THR A 127 -9.81 13.59 -10.46
C THR A 127 -9.88 13.38 -8.95
N ILE A 128 -8.89 13.83 -8.18
CA ILE A 128 -8.90 13.75 -6.71
C ILE A 128 -10.13 14.51 -6.16
N ALA A 129 -10.37 15.73 -6.64
CA ALA A 129 -11.51 16.56 -6.25
C ALA A 129 -12.85 15.88 -6.58
N ALA A 130 -12.97 15.25 -7.75
CA ALA A 130 -14.18 14.53 -8.16
C ALA A 130 -14.51 13.36 -7.23
N TYR A 131 -13.49 12.65 -6.71
CA TYR A 131 -13.71 11.58 -5.72
C TYR A 131 -14.08 12.17 -4.35
N ILE A 132 -13.42 13.22 -3.86
CA ILE A 132 -13.76 13.90 -2.60
C ILE A 132 -15.20 14.43 -2.65
N ASN A 133 -15.64 14.96 -3.80
CA ASN A 133 -17.00 15.47 -3.97
C ASN A 133 -18.09 14.39 -3.89
N ARG A 134 -17.75 13.09 -3.98
CA ARG A 134 -18.69 11.98 -3.77
C ARG A 134 -18.98 11.71 -2.30
N SER A 135 -18.16 12.23 -1.39
CA SER A 135 -18.28 11.98 0.05
C SER A 135 -19.64 12.41 0.60
N GLN A 136 -20.21 11.60 1.47
CA GLN A 136 -21.50 11.83 2.13
C GLN A 136 -21.41 11.79 3.66
N MET A 137 -20.38 11.11 4.21
CA MET A 137 -20.23 10.92 5.66
C MET A 137 -18.89 11.40 6.18
N SER A 138 -17.79 11.01 5.54
CA SER A 138 -16.44 11.31 6.02
C SER A 138 -15.40 11.43 4.91
N VAL A 139 -14.37 12.25 5.16
CA VAL A 139 -13.15 12.34 4.39
C VAL A 139 -11.98 12.42 5.37
N ASP A 140 -11.12 11.39 5.36
CA ASP A 140 -9.88 11.37 6.14
C ASP A 140 -8.69 11.46 5.18
N ILE A 141 -7.81 12.42 5.41
CA ILE A 141 -6.66 12.70 4.56
C ILE A 141 -5.37 12.57 5.39
N ALA A 142 -4.43 11.73 4.94
CA ALA A 142 -3.06 11.75 5.43
C ALA A 142 -2.14 12.14 4.28
N ILE A 143 -1.51 13.32 4.37
CA ILE A 143 -0.76 13.91 3.27
C ILE A 143 0.55 14.54 3.73
N TYR A 144 1.67 14.16 3.10
CA TYR A 144 2.99 14.67 3.43
C TYR A 144 3.13 16.16 3.11
N ASN A 145 2.71 16.60 1.92
CA ASN A 145 2.83 18.00 1.51
C ASN A 145 1.56 18.47 0.78
N PHE A 146 1.03 19.61 1.23
CA PHE A 146 -0.16 20.26 0.67
C PHE A 146 0.11 21.74 0.42
N GLU A 147 0.42 22.10 -0.82
CA GLU A 147 0.69 23.49 -1.24
C GLU A 147 -0.60 24.20 -1.67
N ASN A 148 -0.56 25.53 -1.68
CA ASN A 148 -1.65 26.37 -2.19
C ASN A 148 -1.63 26.53 -3.74
N SER A 149 -0.52 26.17 -4.40
CA SER A 149 -0.37 26.25 -5.83
C SER A 149 -0.75 24.94 -6.53
N GLY A 150 -1.58 25.01 -7.57
CA GLY A 150 -1.98 23.85 -8.38
C GLY A 150 -2.94 22.88 -7.67
N THR A 151 -3.58 23.27 -6.56
CA THR A 151 -4.45 22.44 -5.73
C THR A 151 -5.83 23.02 -5.50
N SER A 152 -6.20 24.06 -6.23
CA SER A 152 -7.45 24.82 -6.02
C SER A 152 -8.71 23.93 -6.07
N GLN A 153 -8.75 22.94 -6.96
CA GLN A 153 -9.89 22.02 -7.05
C GLN A 153 -9.97 21.07 -5.85
N ILE A 154 -8.81 20.63 -5.33
CA ILE A 154 -8.75 19.78 -4.12
C ILE A 154 -9.22 20.59 -2.91
N VAL A 155 -8.70 21.82 -2.73
CA VAL A 155 -9.12 22.74 -1.66
C VAL A 155 -10.63 22.99 -1.72
N GLN A 156 -11.16 23.29 -2.91
CA GLN A 156 -12.59 23.53 -3.08
C GLN A 156 -13.41 22.29 -2.71
N ALA A 157 -13.01 21.11 -3.19
CA ALA A 157 -13.73 19.85 -2.89
C ALA A 157 -13.75 19.52 -1.39
N ILE A 158 -12.65 19.77 -0.67
CA ILE A 158 -12.57 19.58 0.79
C ILE A 158 -13.49 20.56 1.50
N ASN A 159 -13.46 21.84 1.13
CA ASN A 159 -14.35 22.87 1.72
C ASN A 159 -15.82 22.59 1.40
N ASP A 160 -16.14 22.14 0.21
CA ASP A 160 -17.50 21.76 -0.18
C ASP A 160 -17.99 20.53 0.59
N ALA A 161 -17.11 19.55 0.86
CA ALA A 161 -17.45 18.42 1.72
C ALA A 161 -17.79 18.88 3.14
N ASP A 162 -16.96 19.73 3.75
CA ASP A 162 -17.22 20.32 5.06
C ASP A 162 -18.52 21.13 5.08
N ASN A 163 -18.76 21.97 4.07
CA ASN A 163 -20.00 22.77 3.94
C ASN A 163 -21.25 21.88 3.79
N ARG A 164 -21.14 20.66 3.27
CA ARG A 164 -22.22 19.66 3.22
C ARG A 164 -22.42 18.93 4.55
N GLY A 165 -21.59 19.18 5.57
CA GLY A 165 -21.62 18.50 6.86
C GLY A 165 -20.91 17.14 6.87
N VAL A 166 -20.07 16.87 5.88
CA VAL A 166 -19.18 15.70 5.86
C VAL A 166 -18.10 15.87 6.92
N ALA A 167 -17.84 14.85 7.74
CA ALA A 167 -16.78 14.85 8.74
C ALA A 167 -15.40 14.83 8.04
N VAL A 168 -14.66 15.94 8.10
CA VAL A 168 -13.33 16.05 7.48
C VAL A 168 -12.25 16.05 8.56
N ARG A 169 -11.26 15.14 8.42
CA ARG A 169 -10.08 15.04 9.28
C ARG A 169 -8.81 15.02 8.43
N ILE A 170 -7.78 15.78 8.81
CA ILE A 170 -6.55 15.88 8.04
C ILE A 170 -5.33 15.69 8.94
N ILE A 171 -4.49 14.70 8.63
CA ILE A 171 -3.13 14.55 9.18
C ILE A 171 -2.15 15.04 8.12
N TYR A 172 -1.21 15.87 8.54
CA TYR A 172 -0.18 16.41 7.64
C TYR A 172 1.20 16.38 8.29
N ASP A 173 2.25 16.40 7.47
CA ASP A 173 3.62 16.48 7.99
C ASP A 173 3.89 17.85 8.61
N GLY A 174 4.22 17.87 9.90
CA GLY A 174 4.47 19.11 10.65
C GLY A 174 5.78 19.82 10.27
N GLY A 175 6.67 19.14 9.54
CA GLY A 175 7.93 19.70 9.07
C GLY A 175 7.81 20.51 7.78
N ASN A 176 6.69 20.41 7.05
CA ASN A 176 6.44 21.15 5.82
C ASN A 176 5.58 22.40 6.06
N ALA A 177 5.70 23.38 5.16
CA ALA A 177 4.92 24.60 5.23
C ALA A 177 3.41 24.38 5.02
N ASN A 178 3.03 23.38 4.22
CA ASN A 178 1.65 22.97 3.93
C ASN A 178 0.70 24.15 3.67
N SER A 179 1.13 25.09 2.82
CA SER A 179 0.45 26.38 2.59
C SER A 179 -1.00 26.25 2.11
N GLY A 180 -1.38 25.11 1.51
CA GLY A 180 -2.74 24.83 1.07
C GLY A 180 -3.73 24.69 2.23
N LEU A 181 -3.28 24.28 3.41
CA LEU A 181 -4.15 24.12 4.60
C LEU A 181 -4.77 25.43 5.04
N ALA A 182 -4.09 26.57 4.83
CA ALA A 182 -4.61 27.89 5.17
C ALA A 182 -5.81 28.33 4.29
N LEU A 183 -6.10 27.60 3.21
CA LEU A 183 -7.23 27.85 2.32
C LEU A 183 -8.46 27.02 2.67
N LEU A 184 -8.35 26.12 3.65
CA LEU A 184 -9.44 25.28 4.11
C LEU A 184 -10.34 26.02 5.10
N ASN A 185 -11.59 25.56 5.20
CA ASN A 185 -12.55 26.10 6.18
C ASN A 185 -11.97 26.02 7.60
N PRO A 186 -12.13 27.07 8.43
CA PRO A 186 -11.52 27.13 9.78
C PRO A 186 -12.01 26.05 10.76
N GLY A 187 -13.15 25.39 10.47
CA GLY A 187 -13.74 24.35 11.31
C GLY A 187 -13.18 22.94 11.06
N ILE A 188 -12.39 22.76 10.01
CA ILE A 188 -11.83 21.46 9.67
C ILE A 188 -10.76 21.06 10.68
N ASN A 189 -10.89 19.83 11.23
CA ASN A 189 -9.96 19.31 12.22
C ASN A 189 -8.68 18.81 11.55
N MET A 190 -7.54 19.29 12.03
CA MET A 190 -6.22 18.99 11.47
C MET A 190 -5.24 18.63 12.58
N LEU A 191 -4.32 17.69 12.29
CA LEU A 191 -3.25 17.27 13.20
C LEU A 191 -1.92 17.28 12.47
N PRO A 192 -0.92 18.09 12.87
CA PRO A 192 0.44 17.96 12.39
C PRO A 192 1.12 16.74 13.00
N SER A 193 1.94 16.04 12.22
CA SER A 193 2.86 15.07 12.78
C SER A 193 3.94 15.75 13.63
N PRO A 194 4.60 15.03 14.56
CA PRO A 194 5.69 15.59 15.34
C PRO A 194 6.88 15.97 14.45
N THR A 195 7.58 17.05 14.83
CA THR A 195 8.84 17.46 14.19
C THR A 195 10.06 17.09 15.01
N THR A 196 9.88 16.57 16.21
CA THR A 196 10.90 16.16 17.18
C THR A 196 10.47 14.86 17.88
N PRO A 197 11.43 14.06 18.39
CA PRO A 197 12.87 14.25 18.38
C PRO A 197 13.52 13.88 17.04
N PRO A 198 14.50 14.66 16.56
CA PRO A 198 15.27 14.30 15.37
C PRO A 198 16.00 12.96 15.56
N GLY A 199 15.96 12.12 14.53
CA GLY A 199 16.65 10.83 14.49
C GLY A 199 15.83 9.61 14.89
N TYR A 200 14.77 9.74 15.71
CA TYR A 200 13.84 8.66 16.04
C TYR A 200 12.72 8.54 15.00
N TYR A 201 11.98 9.61 14.79
CA TYR A 201 10.97 9.78 13.75
C TYR A 201 11.54 10.71 12.65
N SER A 202 11.06 10.58 11.42
CA SER A 202 11.50 11.46 10.32
C SER A 202 10.36 12.31 9.77
N ILE A 203 9.43 11.70 9.03
CA ILE A 203 8.33 12.42 8.37
C ILE A 203 7.06 11.57 8.31
N MET A 204 5.90 12.23 8.32
CA MET A 204 4.62 11.63 7.95
C MET A 204 4.50 11.67 6.42
N HIS A 205 4.97 10.61 5.76
CA HIS A 205 5.09 10.55 4.31
C HIS A 205 3.93 9.84 3.61
N ASN A 206 2.87 9.49 4.34
CA ASN A 206 1.65 8.95 3.77
C ASN A 206 1.03 9.88 2.71
N LYS A 207 0.34 9.29 1.75
CA LYS A 207 -0.39 9.96 0.68
C LYS A 207 -1.66 9.18 0.38
N PHE A 208 -2.65 9.33 1.28
CA PHE A 208 -3.93 8.65 1.07
C PHE A 208 -5.13 9.52 1.49
N VAL A 209 -6.27 9.22 0.89
CA VAL A 209 -7.58 9.76 1.26
C VAL A 209 -8.54 8.59 1.45
N ILE A 210 -9.29 8.60 2.55
CA ILE A 210 -10.34 7.62 2.84
C ILE A 210 -11.67 8.35 2.76
N ILE A 211 -12.61 7.83 1.98
CA ILE A 211 -13.94 8.41 1.81
C ILE A 211 -14.97 7.42 2.34
N ASP A 212 -15.89 7.90 3.19
CA ASP A 212 -17.08 7.19 3.64
C ASP A 212 -16.85 5.79 4.21
N ALA A 213 -15.74 5.53 4.91
CA ALA A 213 -15.35 4.21 5.43
C ALA A 213 -16.47 3.53 6.23
N ASN A 214 -17.25 4.30 6.98
CA ASN A 214 -18.32 3.79 7.85
C ASN A 214 -19.71 3.73 7.16
N SER A 215 -19.78 3.94 5.84
CA SER A 215 -21.04 3.87 5.12
C SER A 215 -21.70 2.49 5.23
N SER A 216 -23.02 2.48 5.41
CA SER A 216 -23.83 1.26 5.31
C SER A 216 -23.99 0.77 3.86
N ASP A 217 -23.85 1.64 2.87
CA ASP A 217 -23.74 1.29 1.46
C ASP A 217 -22.28 0.89 1.16
N ALA A 218 -22.06 -0.40 0.92
CA ALA A 218 -20.74 -0.98 0.69
C ALA A 218 -20.02 -0.41 -0.56
N ASN A 219 -20.73 0.27 -1.46
CA ASN A 219 -20.17 0.87 -2.67
C ASN A 219 -19.78 2.36 -2.51
N LYS A 220 -19.91 2.92 -1.30
CA LYS A 220 -19.45 4.29 -0.99
C LYS A 220 -17.98 4.36 -0.53
N PRO A 221 -17.48 3.41 0.29
CA PRO A 221 -16.11 3.49 0.79
C PRO A 221 -15.08 3.44 -0.34
N ILE A 222 -14.16 4.42 -0.34
CA ILE A 222 -13.09 4.55 -1.32
C ILE A 222 -11.79 4.84 -0.58
N VAL A 223 -10.72 4.18 -1.00
CA VAL A 223 -9.34 4.54 -0.65
C VAL A 223 -8.66 5.10 -1.89
N ILE A 224 -8.12 6.30 -1.77
CA ILE A 224 -7.21 6.90 -2.75
C ILE A 224 -5.81 6.76 -2.20
N SER A 225 -4.89 6.21 -2.99
CA SER A 225 -3.48 6.02 -2.63
C SER A 225 -2.59 6.30 -3.85
N GLY A 226 -1.28 6.12 -3.71
CA GLY A 226 -0.31 6.30 -4.79
C GLY A 226 0.91 7.09 -4.36
N SER A 227 1.58 7.71 -5.32
CA SER A 227 2.85 8.40 -5.07
C SER A 227 2.72 9.92 -4.92
N THR A 228 1.57 10.52 -5.23
CA THR A 228 1.44 11.98 -5.39
C THR A 228 1.13 12.71 -4.09
N ASN A 229 1.84 13.82 -3.84
CA ASN A 229 1.42 14.84 -2.87
C ASN A 229 0.44 15.83 -3.52
N PHE A 230 -0.14 16.70 -2.71
CA PHE A 230 -0.98 17.80 -3.17
C PHE A 230 -0.13 19.05 -3.40
N THR A 231 0.73 19.01 -4.42
CA THR A 231 1.60 20.10 -4.81
C THR A 231 1.56 20.29 -6.33
N ASN A 232 1.78 21.50 -6.80
CA ASN A 232 1.77 21.76 -8.24
C ASN A 232 2.80 20.91 -9.00
N ALA A 233 4.00 20.76 -8.46
CA ALA A 233 5.04 19.95 -9.07
C ALA A 233 4.58 18.50 -9.24
N GLN A 234 4.02 17.89 -8.21
CA GLN A 234 3.66 16.47 -8.24
C GLN A 234 2.37 16.16 -8.98
N LEU A 235 1.43 17.10 -9.01
CA LEU A 235 0.22 16.94 -9.79
C LEU A 235 0.45 17.10 -11.29
N ASN A 236 1.45 17.92 -11.71
CA ASN A 236 1.62 18.31 -13.10
C ASN A 236 2.99 17.96 -13.72
N ASN A 237 4.09 18.02 -12.96
CA ASN A 237 5.44 17.94 -13.51
C ASN A 237 6.17 16.63 -13.23
N ASP A 238 6.10 16.11 -11.99
CA ASP A 238 6.72 14.86 -11.61
C ASP A 238 5.91 13.67 -12.14
N ALA A 239 6.56 12.55 -12.44
CA ALA A 239 5.85 11.33 -12.84
C ALA A 239 5.28 10.64 -11.61
N ASN A 240 3.94 10.60 -11.53
CA ASN A 240 3.18 10.07 -10.40
C ASN A 240 2.03 9.15 -10.84
N ASN A 241 1.58 8.32 -9.92
CA ASN A 241 0.37 7.51 -10.05
C ASN A 241 -0.63 7.84 -8.94
N LEU A 242 -1.91 7.59 -9.25
CA LEU A 242 -3.05 7.70 -8.36
C LEU A 242 -3.87 6.43 -8.48
N LEU A 243 -3.95 5.66 -7.39
CA LEU A 243 -4.71 4.42 -7.30
C LEU A 243 -6.00 4.68 -6.53
N ILE A 244 -7.11 4.26 -7.08
CA ILE A 244 -8.44 4.35 -6.46
C ILE A 244 -8.94 2.93 -6.23
N VAL A 245 -9.31 2.61 -5.00
CA VAL A 245 -9.88 1.31 -4.63
C VAL A 245 -11.23 1.53 -3.96
N GLN A 246 -12.28 1.01 -4.55
CA GLN A 246 -13.63 1.04 -4.00
C GLN A 246 -13.85 -0.26 -3.20
N ASP A 247 -13.50 -0.22 -1.89
CA ASP A 247 -13.68 -1.37 -1.01
C ASP A 247 -13.78 -0.94 0.46
N LYS A 248 -14.82 -1.46 1.15
CA LYS A 248 -15.08 -1.14 2.56
C LYS A 248 -14.05 -1.77 3.49
N SER A 249 -13.61 -2.99 3.23
CA SER A 249 -12.64 -3.66 4.12
C SER A 249 -11.30 -2.96 4.08
N LEU A 250 -10.83 -2.55 2.90
CA LEU A 250 -9.61 -1.75 2.77
C LEU A 250 -9.76 -0.38 3.45
N ALA A 251 -10.91 0.28 3.27
CA ALA A 251 -11.18 1.56 3.92
C ALA A 251 -11.16 1.45 5.46
N VAL A 252 -11.66 0.35 6.02
CA VAL A 252 -11.56 0.05 7.46
C VAL A 252 -10.10 -0.09 7.89
N GLY A 253 -9.28 -0.87 7.17
CA GLY A 253 -7.84 -1.01 7.49
C GLY A 253 -7.09 0.32 7.46
N TYR A 254 -7.33 1.14 6.42
CA TYR A 254 -6.74 2.49 6.34
C TYR A 254 -7.24 3.43 7.43
N THR A 255 -8.50 3.29 7.87
CA THR A 255 -9.04 4.07 8.99
C THR A 255 -8.36 3.69 10.31
N MET A 256 -8.05 2.41 10.53
CA MET A 256 -7.30 1.97 11.72
C MET A 256 -5.91 2.63 11.78
N GLU A 257 -5.18 2.65 10.67
CA GLU A 257 -3.89 3.36 10.56
C GLU A 257 -4.05 4.86 10.79
N PHE A 258 -5.06 5.48 10.16
CA PHE A 258 -5.33 6.90 10.34
C PHE A 258 -5.64 7.23 11.81
N GLU A 259 -6.48 6.44 12.48
CA GLU A 259 -6.90 6.67 13.87
C GLU A 259 -5.76 6.42 14.88
N GLU A 260 -4.82 5.53 14.59
CA GLU A 260 -3.59 5.40 15.39
C GLU A 260 -2.78 6.70 15.38
N MET A 261 -2.58 7.30 14.20
CA MET A 261 -1.92 8.61 14.08
C MET A 261 -2.77 9.75 14.64
N TRP A 262 -4.10 9.70 14.45
CA TRP A 262 -5.05 10.71 14.95
C TRP A 262 -5.20 10.69 16.47
N GLY A 263 -4.97 9.54 17.10
CA GLY A 263 -5.05 9.30 18.54
C GLY A 263 -6.46 9.13 19.07
N SER A 264 -7.48 9.07 18.22
CA SER A 264 -8.88 8.83 18.56
C SER A 264 -9.69 8.33 17.37
N SER A 265 -10.87 7.73 17.64
CA SER A 265 -11.88 7.39 16.63
C SER A 265 -12.94 8.49 16.42
N THR A 266 -12.72 9.67 17.00
CA THR A 266 -13.66 10.80 16.93
C THR A 266 -13.24 11.84 15.89
N LEU A 267 -14.10 12.81 15.63
CA LEU A 267 -13.79 13.95 14.75
C LEU A 267 -12.62 14.79 15.27
N GLN A 268 -12.44 14.88 16.59
CA GLN A 268 -11.36 15.64 17.20
C GLN A 268 -10.11 14.77 17.38
N PRO A 269 -8.91 15.27 17.05
CA PRO A 269 -7.67 14.55 17.31
C PRO A 269 -7.39 14.49 18.81
N ASN A 270 -6.65 13.45 19.21
CA ASN A 270 -6.09 13.36 20.56
C ASN A 270 -4.57 13.25 20.51
N PRO A 271 -3.83 14.38 20.45
CA PRO A 271 -2.37 14.36 20.31
C PRO A 271 -1.63 13.58 21.41
N ALA A 272 -2.24 13.43 22.60
CA ALA A 272 -1.64 12.66 23.69
C ALA A 272 -1.61 11.14 23.42
N ASN A 273 -2.52 10.65 22.59
CA ASN A 273 -2.61 9.24 22.21
C ASN A 273 -2.09 8.97 20.80
N SER A 274 -1.80 10.00 20.00
CA SER A 274 -1.30 9.89 18.63
C SER A 274 0.03 9.11 18.58
N LYS A 275 0.14 8.23 17.58
CA LYS A 275 1.35 7.43 17.33
C LYS A 275 1.85 7.68 15.92
N PHE A 276 3.12 8.02 15.80
CA PHE A 276 3.81 8.24 14.52
C PHE A 276 5.12 7.48 14.51
N GLY A 277 5.54 7.08 13.31
CA GLY A 277 6.81 6.41 13.11
C GLY A 277 6.98 5.18 14.01
N PRO A 278 8.13 5.01 14.68
CA PRO A 278 8.42 3.83 15.50
C PRO A 278 7.52 3.61 16.73
N ASP A 279 6.65 4.58 17.08
CA ASP A 279 5.66 4.42 18.16
C ASP A 279 4.41 3.66 17.71
N LYS A 280 4.21 3.51 16.40
CA LYS A 280 3.12 2.73 15.82
C LYS A 280 3.32 1.23 16.03
N LYS A 281 2.25 0.47 15.86
CA LYS A 281 2.23 -0.98 15.98
C LYS A 281 1.70 -1.62 14.70
N ASP A 282 2.09 -2.86 14.46
CA ASP A 282 1.43 -3.75 13.50
C ASP A 282 0.04 -4.09 14.05
N ASN A 283 -0.95 -3.26 13.72
CA ASN A 283 -2.30 -3.31 14.29
C ASN A 283 -3.41 -3.20 13.22
N THR A 284 -3.08 -3.42 11.95
CA THR A 284 -4.02 -3.41 10.83
C THR A 284 -4.07 -4.78 10.16
N PRO A 285 -5.17 -5.13 9.47
CA PRO A 285 -5.19 -6.29 8.59
C PRO A 285 -4.23 -6.11 7.41
N HIS A 286 -3.60 -7.22 6.97
CA HIS A 286 -2.68 -7.18 5.83
C HIS A 286 -3.24 -7.84 4.57
N GLU A 287 -4.18 -8.77 4.69
CA GLU A 287 -4.73 -9.52 3.58
C GLU A 287 -6.20 -9.14 3.33
N TYR A 288 -6.52 -8.88 2.07
CA TYR A 288 -7.86 -8.49 1.63
C TYR A 288 -8.24 -9.28 0.37
N ASN A 289 -9.53 -9.58 0.26
CA ASN A 289 -10.13 -10.04 -0.99
C ASN A 289 -11.00 -8.90 -1.56
N ILE A 290 -10.52 -8.23 -2.60
CA ILE A 290 -11.15 -7.05 -3.21
C ILE A 290 -11.61 -7.40 -4.63
N GLY A 291 -12.92 -7.52 -4.85
CA GLY A 291 -13.46 -7.89 -6.17
C GLY A 291 -12.91 -9.23 -6.68
N GLY A 292 -12.58 -10.17 -5.79
CA GLY A 292 -12.01 -11.47 -6.16
C GLY A 292 -10.47 -11.46 -6.33
N ASN A 293 -9.81 -10.33 -6.10
CA ASN A 293 -8.35 -10.21 -6.17
C ASN A 293 -7.76 -10.17 -4.77
N ARG A 294 -6.61 -10.82 -4.57
CA ARG A 294 -5.80 -10.66 -3.38
C ARG A 294 -5.16 -9.27 -3.39
N VAL A 295 -5.31 -8.55 -2.28
CA VAL A 295 -4.65 -7.25 -2.07
C VAL A 295 -4.01 -7.27 -0.69
N GLU A 296 -2.76 -6.84 -0.61
CA GLU A 296 -2.05 -6.70 0.65
C GLU A 296 -1.84 -5.23 0.97
N SER A 297 -1.91 -4.87 2.26
CA SER A 297 -1.67 -3.51 2.75
C SER A 297 -0.71 -3.50 3.93
N TYR A 298 0.28 -2.62 3.86
CA TYR A 298 1.31 -2.49 4.89
C TYR A 298 1.63 -1.02 5.16
N PHE A 299 1.88 -0.69 6.42
CA PHE A 299 2.26 0.65 6.87
C PHE A 299 3.62 0.62 7.57
N SER A 300 4.57 1.43 7.12
CA SER A 300 5.83 1.55 7.82
C SER A 300 5.74 2.60 8.94
N PRO A 301 6.60 2.47 9.96
CA PRO A 301 7.62 1.43 10.10
C PRO A 301 7.15 0.14 10.79
N SER A 302 5.89 0.07 11.25
CA SER A 302 5.36 -1.01 12.09
C SER A 302 5.33 -2.39 11.40
N ASP A 303 5.03 -2.43 10.09
CA ASP A 303 4.65 -3.66 9.38
C ASP A 303 5.81 -4.28 8.59
N ASN A 304 7.05 -3.82 8.85
CA ASN A 304 8.25 -4.38 8.23
C ASN A 304 8.20 -4.41 6.69
N VAL A 305 7.82 -3.28 6.09
CA VAL A 305 7.54 -3.13 4.65
C VAL A 305 8.71 -3.57 3.77
N ASN A 306 9.96 -3.38 4.22
CA ASN A 306 11.12 -3.81 3.43
C ASN A 306 11.14 -5.33 3.19
N ASN A 307 10.71 -6.13 4.17
CA ASN A 307 10.58 -7.58 3.97
C ASN A 307 9.47 -7.91 2.95
N GLN A 308 8.38 -7.16 2.93
CA GLN A 308 7.32 -7.35 1.94
C GLN A 308 7.81 -6.98 0.53
N ILE A 309 8.62 -5.93 0.40
CA ILE A 309 9.27 -5.59 -0.87
C ILE A 309 10.19 -6.74 -1.32
N MET A 310 11.02 -7.28 -0.43
CA MET A 310 11.90 -8.42 -0.76
C MET A 310 11.09 -9.65 -1.17
N THR A 311 10.05 -10.02 -0.41
CA THR A 311 9.16 -11.14 -0.76
C THR A 311 8.48 -10.92 -2.11
N THR A 312 8.07 -9.68 -2.42
CA THR A 312 7.50 -9.35 -3.73
C THR A 312 8.53 -9.50 -4.86
N VAL A 313 9.78 -9.09 -4.64
CA VAL A 313 10.86 -9.33 -5.60
C VAL A 313 11.14 -10.82 -5.76
N GLU A 314 11.15 -11.58 -4.66
CA GLU A 314 11.34 -13.04 -4.65
C GLU A 314 10.24 -13.79 -5.41
N SER A 315 9.03 -13.26 -5.49
CA SER A 315 7.92 -13.87 -6.21
C SER A 315 8.01 -13.75 -7.74
N ALA A 316 8.94 -12.94 -8.27
CA ALA A 316 9.11 -12.80 -9.71
C ALA A 316 9.64 -14.11 -10.31
N ASP A 317 8.87 -14.75 -11.20
CA ASP A 317 9.23 -15.99 -11.85
C ASP A 317 9.81 -15.79 -13.26
N GLN A 318 9.36 -14.75 -13.97
CA GLN A 318 9.76 -14.49 -15.35
C GLN A 318 10.22 -13.06 -15.58
N GLN A 319 9.49 -12.10 -15.05
CA GLN A 319 9.75 -10.68 -15.32
C GLN A 319 9.55 -9.80 -14.09
N MET A 320 10.36 -8.76 -13.98
CA MET A 320 10.09 -7.64 -13.08
C MET A 320 10.45 -6.30 -13.71
N GLN A 321 9.62 -5.29 -13.45
CA GLN A 321 9.89 -3.91 -13.85
C GLN A 321 9.68 -2.98 -12.66
N PHE A 322 10.56 -1.98 -12.48
CA PHE A 322 10.42 -1.04 -11.39
C PHE A 322 10.75 0.39 -11.82
N ALA A 323 10.03 1.35 -11.22
CA ALA A 323 10.30 2.78 -11.34
C ALA A 323 10.34 3.40 -9.95
N LEU A 324 11.49 3.96 -9.56
CA LEU A 324 11.78 4.34 -8.18
C LEU A 324 12.41 5.74 -8.10
N LEU A 325 11.82 6.60 -7.23
CA LEU A 325 12.45 7.88 -6.87
C LEU A 325 13.75 7.65 -6.06
N VAL A 326 13.67 6.79 -5.03
CA VAL A 326 14.82 6.49 -4.16
C VAL A 326 15.02 4.98 -4.06
N PHE A 327 16.22 4.53 -4.34
CA PHE A 327 16.62 3.15 -4.20
C PHE A 327 17.98 3.04 -3.50
N THR A 328 17.98 2.90 -2.18
CA THR A 328 19.20 2.79 -1.36
C THR A 328 19.29 1.49 -0.57
N ARG A 329 18.28 0.59 -0.67
CA ARG A 329 18.24 -0.72 -0.01
C ARG A 329 19.02 -1.75 -0.81
N PHE A 330 20.27 -2.01 -0.39
CA PHE A 330 21.13 -3.01 -1.03
C PHE A 330 20.70 -4.46 -0.75
N ASP A 331 20.00 -4.73 0.34
CA ASP A 331 19.38 -6.03 0.62
C ASP A 331 18.31 -6.38 -0.43
N VAL A 332 17.44 -5.44 -0.79
CA VAL A 332 16.48 -5.59 -1.89
C VAL A 332 17.21 -5.78 -3.23
N ALA A 333 18.30 -5.04 -3.45
CA ALA A 333 19.11 -5.18 -4.67
C ALA A 333 19.73 -6.57 -4.78
N TYR A 334 20.23 -7.16 -3.69
CA TYR A 334 20.76 -8.53 -3.71
C TYR A 334 19.69 -9.59 -3.97
N VAL A 335 18.48 -9.44 -3.45
CA VAL A 335 17.37 -10.34 -3.77
C VAL A 335 17.03 -10.25 -5.26
N ALA A 336 16.96 -9.04 -5.83
CA ALA A 336 16.71 -8.87 -7.26
C ALA A 336 17.86 -9.42 -8.13
N GLU A 337 19.12 -9.22 -7.72
CA GLU A 337 20.30 -9.80 -8.37
C GLU A 337 20.22 -11.34 -8.41
N ASP A 338 19.86 -11.98 -7.29
CA ASP A 338 19.68 -13.43 -7.20
C ASP A 338 18.61 -13.94 -8.16
N ARG A 339 17.44 -13.25 -8.23
CA ARG A 339 16.37 -13.60 -9.18
C ARG A 339 16.83 -13.49 -10.63
N ILE A 340 17.61 -12.47 -10.98
CA ILE A 340 18.15 -12.27 -12.34
C ILE A 340 19.19 -13.36 -12.68
N LEU A 341 20.17 -13.59 -11.80
CA LEU A 341 21.30 -14.47 -12.09
C LEU A 341 20.97 -15.95 -11.97
N ASN A 342 20.21 -16.34 -10.94
CA ASN A 342 20.00 -17.74 -10.58
C ASN A 342 18.64 -18.28 -11.03
N GLN A 343 17.64 -17.41 -11.25
CA GLN A 343 16.30 -17.81 -11.69
C GLN A 343 15.98 -17.35 -13.12
N GLY A 344 16.84 -16.52 -13.72
CA GLY A 344 16.68 -16.07 -15.10
C GLY A 344 15.57 -15.04 -15.32
N VAL A 345 15.19 -14.32 -14.26
CA VAL A 345 14.15 -13.27 -14.34
C VAL A 345 14.62 -12.13 -15.23
N ASP A 346 13.80 -11.75 -16.22
CA ASP A 346 14.06 -10.62 -17.11
C ASP A 346 13.65 -9.29 -16.44
N ALA A 347 14.64 -8.51 -15.99
CA ALA A 347 14.43 -7.33 -15.20
C ALA A 347 14.73 -6.04 -15.96
N TYR A 348 13.84 -5.05 -15.83
CA TYR A 348 14.04 -3.69 -16.32
C TYR A 348 13.77 -2.69 -15.20
N GLY A 349 14.56 -1.62 -15.13
CA GLY A 349 14.41 -0.62 -14.08
C GLY A 349 14.71 0.80 -14.55
N ILE A 350 14.04 1.76 -13.93
CA ILE A 350 14.37 3.18 -14.03
C ILE A 350 14.38 3.80 -12.64
N VAL A 351 15.44 4.51 -12.30
CA VAL A 351 15.66 5.10 -10.98
C VAL A 351 15.99 6.59 -11.16
N ASP A 352 15.39 7.42 -10.31
CA ASP A 352 15.71 8.86 -10.33
C ASP A 352 17.13 9.12 -9.82
N ASP A 353 17.91 9.91 -10.55
CA ASP A 353 19.31 10.18 -10.21
C ASP A 353 19.47 11.13 -9.01
N THR A 354 18.49 11.98 -8.75
CA THR A 354 18.50 12.90 -7.61
C THR A 354 18.34 12.18 -6.27
N GLY A 355 17.64 11.04 -6.26
CA GLY A 355 17.35 10.27 -5.05
C GLY A 355 18.34 9.14 -4.75
N SER A 356 19.04 8.61 -5.76
CA SER A 356 19.85 7.39 -5.58
C SER A 356 20.85 7.11 -6.71
N GLY A 357 21.04 8.06 -7.63
CA GLY A 357 21.97 7.91 -8.75
C GLY A 357 23.40 7.62 -8.28
N GLY A 358 23.94 6.48 -8.71
CA GLY A 358 25.29 6.04 -8.35
C GLY A 358 25.45 5.45 -6.94
N GLY A 359 24.36 5.22 -6.20
CA GLY A 359 24.38 4.53 -4.91
C GLY A 359 24.69 3.04 -5.02
N GLN A 360 25.03 2.40 -3.89
CA GLN A 360 25.42 0.99 -3.86
C GLN A 360 24.32 0.05 -4.42
N ALA A 361 23.05 0.27 -4.09
CA ALA A 361 21.93 -0.54 -4.59
C ALA A 361 21.81 -0.46 -6.11
N TYR A 362 21.93 0.75 -6.68
CA TYR A 362 21.97 0.93 -8.14
C TYR A 362 23.17 0.20 -8.77
N SER A 363 24.36 0.32 -8.15
CA SER A 363 25.58 -0.30 -8.69
C SER A 363 25.50 -1.82 -8.72
N ILE A 364 24.90 -2.46 -7.71
CA ILE A 364 24.67 -3.91 -7.67
C ILE A 364 23.83 -4.32 -8.89
N LEU A 365 22.66 -3.71 -9.09
CA LEU A 365 21.78 -4.10 -10.19
C LEU A 365 22.33 -3.68 -11.56
N ASN A 366 23.02 -2.55 -11.68
CA ASN A 366 23.60 -2.13 -12.94
C ASN A 366 24.67 -3.11 -13.44
N ALA A 367 25.38 -3.81 -12.55
CA ALA A 367 26.37 -4.83 -12.91
C ALA A 367 25.72 -6.03 -13.62
N VAL A 368 24.48 -6.37 -13.32
CA VAL A 368 23.77 -7.54 -13.89
C VAL A 368 22.73 -7.16 -14.94
N MET A 369 22.14 -5.97 -14.87
CA MET A 369 21.11 -5.49 -15.78
C MET A 369 21.68 -4.69 -16.97
N GLY A 370 22.81 -3.99 -16.79
CA GLY A 370 23.41 -3.16 -17.83
C GLY A 370 22.44 -2.13 -18.40
N SER A 371 22.22 -2.12 -19.71
CA SER A 371 21.31 -1.19 -20.39
C SER A 371 19.82 -1.36 -20.05
N LYS A 372 19.45 -2.40 -19.30
CA LYS A 372 18.09 -2.60 -18.79
C LYS A 372 17.81 -1.82 -17.49
N LEU A 373 18.82 -1.19 -16.90
CA LEU A 373 18.68 -0.29 -15.76
C LEU A 373 19.09 1.12 -16.17
N MET A 374 18.14 2.06 -16.11
CA MET A 374 18.33 3.44 -16.53
C MET A 374 18.32 4.39 -15.33
N LEU A 375 19.12 5.46 -15.41
CA LEU A 375 18.92 6.66 -14.60
C LEU A 375 17.94 7.60 -15.32
N TYR A 376 17.02 8.21 -14.56
CA TYR A 376 16.07 9.17 -15.11
C TYR A 376 16.80 10.44 -15.55
N ASN A 377 16.69 10.78 -16.81
CA ASN A 377 17.49 11.86 -17.42
C ASN A 377 16.80 13.23 -17.32
N HIS A 378 17.13 14.01 -16.29
CA HIS A 378 16.59 15.35 -16.07
C HIS A 378 16.98 16.39 -17.16
N SER A 379 17.93 16.10 -18.06
CA SER A 379 18.22 16.97 -19.19
C SER A 379 17.18 16.87 -20.31
N THR A 380 16.44 15.76 -20.37
CA THR A 380 15.43 15.49 -21.40
C THR A 380 14.02 15.33 -20.85
N GLN A 381 13.89 15.05 -19.56
CA GLN A 381 12.62 14.85 -18.86
C GLN A 381 12.35 16.00 -17.88
N THR A 382 11.09 16.39 -17.76
CA THR A 382 10.66 17.41 -16.79
C THR A 382 10.17 16.78 -15.50
N GLY A 383 10.51 17.39 -14.35
CA GLY A 383 10.13 16.90 -13.03
C GLY A 383 10.93 15.67 -12.59
N LEU A 384 10.50 15.07 -11.52
CA LEU A 384 11.10 13.85 -10.93
C LEU A 384 10.39 12.60 -11.44
N LEU A 385 11.10 11.47 -11.43
CA LEU A 385 10.49 10.15 -11.46
C LEU A 385 9.98 9.83 -10.04
N HIS A 386 8.80 10.31 -9.69
CA HIS A 386 8.32 10.24 -8.31
C HIS A 386 7.59 8.93 -7.96
N HIS A 387 7.64 7.93 -8.83
CA HIS A 387 7.09 6.59 -8.60
C HIS A 387 7.85 5.80 -7.52
N LYS A 388 7.17 4.80 -6.94
CA LYS A 388 7.70 3.80 -6.03
C LYS A 388 6.95 2.49 -6.30
N TYR A 389 7.06 1.96 -7.53
CA TYR A 389 6.37 0.72 -7.87
C TYR A 389 7.31 -0.35 -8.40
N LEU A 390 6.89 -1.59 -8.18
CA LEU A 390 7.42 -2.82 -8.77
C LEU A 390 6.28 -3.58 -9.43
N ILE A 391 6.50 -4.05 -10.64
CA ILE A 391 5.61 -4.90 -11.40
C ILE A 391 6.25 -6.28 -11.50
N VAL A 392 5.48 -7.34 -11.26
CA VAL A 392 5.92 -8.73 -11.38
C VAL A 392 5.01 -9.46 -12.34
N ASP A 393 5.61 -10.18 -13.27
CA ASP A 393 5.00 -11.19 -14.17
C ASP A 393 3.71 -10.77 -14.89
N GLN A 394 3.56 -9.48 -15.22
CA GLN A 394 2.33 -8.90 -15.76
C GLN A 394 1.87 -9.54 -17.10
N ASN A 395 2.78 -10.12 -17.87
CA ASN A 395 2.47 -10.77 -19.15
C ASN A 395 2.19 -12.28 -19.00
N ASN A 396 2.42 -12.87 -17.81
CA ASN A 396 2.18 -14.28 -17.55
C ASN A 396 0.98 -14.53 -16.62
N PRO A 397 -0.21 -14.85 -17.19
CA PRO A 397 -1.41 -15.09 -16.35
C PRO A 397 -1.33 -16.38 -15.52
N SER A 398 -0.37 -17.26 -15.78
CA SER A 398 -0.19 -18.52 -15.03
C SER A 398 0.73 -18.35 -13.82
N SER A 399 1.45 -17.23 -13.74
CA SER A 399 2.17 -16.79 -12.56
C SER A 399 1.22 -16.00 -11.65
N ASP A 400 1.73 -15.20 -10.77
CA ASP A 400 0.96 -14.26 -9.91
C ASP A 400 1.22 -12.80 -10.33
N PRO A 401 0.59 -12.32 -11.42
CA PRO A 401 0.79 -10.96 -11.89
C PRO A 401 0.37 -9.93 -10.87
N LEU A 402 1.31 -9.10 -10.41
CA LEU A 402 1.05 -8.13 -9.37
C LEU A 402 1.77 -6.79 -9.58
N VAL A 403 1.34 -5.80 -8.84
CA VAL A 403 2.06 -4.53 -8.66
C VAL A 403 2.14 -4.17 -7.18
N LEU A 404 3.34 -3.80 -6.74
CA LEU A 404 3.58 -3.13 -5.46
C LEU A 404 3.65 -1.62 -5.72
N THR A 405 2.91 -0.82 -4.96
CA THR A 405 2.87 0.65 -5.11
C THR A 405 2.52 1.35 -3.80
N GLY A 406 2.70 2.66 -3.74
CA GLY A 406 2.37 3.48 -2.56
C GLY A 406 3.31 4.67 -2.41
N SER A 407 3.50 5.11 -1.16
CA SER A 407 4.36 6.24 -0.82
C SER A 407 5.81 5.83 -0.48
N HIS A 408 6.05 4.54 -0.21
CA HIS A 408 7.27 4.01 0.40
C HIS A 408 8.46 4.01 -0.56
N ASN A 409 9.43 4.89 -0.31
CA ASN A 409 10.74 4.85 -0.98
C ASN A 409 11.55 3.63 -0.52
N TRP A 410 12.33 3.04 -1.40
CA TRP A 410 13.17 1.88 -1.06
C TRP A 410 14.44 2.33 -0.31
N SER A 411 14.23 2.81 0.92
CA SER A 411 15.26 3.39 1.78
C SER A 411 15.10 2.95 3.23
N THR A 412 16.20 3.01 3.98
CA THR A 412 16.20 2.69 5.42
C THR A 412 15.30 3.65 6.20
N THR A 413 15.29 4.93 5.85
CA THR A 413 14.46 5.93 6.53
C THR A 413 12.96 5.64 6.32
N ALA A 414 12.55 5.32 5.09
CA ALA A 414 11.16 4.95 4.79
C ALA A 414 10.73 3.71 5.58
N ASN A 415 11.60 2.69 5.68
CA ASN A 415 11.28 1.45 6.39
C ASN A 415 11.27 1.58 7.92
N GLN A 416 12.06 2.48 8.51
CA GLN A 416 12.31 2.47 9.95
C GLN A 416 11.82 3.71 10.71
N LYS A 417 11.52 4.80 10.01
CA LYS A 417 11.27 6.09 10.64
C LYS A 417 10.09 6.88 10.10
N ASN A 418 9.73 6.69 8.82
CA ASN A 418 8.64 7.42 8.19
C ASN A 418 7.32 6.68 8.38
N ASP A 419 6.22 7.43 8.40
CA ASP A 419 4.90 6.88 8.16
C ASP A 419 4.67 6.77 6.65
N GLU A 420 4.59 5.54 6.14
CA GLU A 420 4.39 5.26 4.71
C GLU A 420 3.26 4.24 4.52
N ASN A 421 2.64 4.24 3.36
CA ASN A 421 1.68 3.22 2.97
C ASN A 421 2.13 2.45 1.73
N THR A 422 1.88 1.15 1.71
CA THR A 422 2.22 0.24 0.61
C THR A 422 1.05 -0.70 0.33
N LEU A 423 0.71 -0.86 -0.94
CA LEU A 423 -0.25 -1.85 -1.44
C LEU A 423 0.46 -2.81 -2.39
N ILE A 424 0.14 -4.10 -2.28
CA ILE A 424 0.49 -5.13 -3.25
C ILE A 424 -0.80 -5.66 -3.84
N ILE A 425 -0.99 -5.52 -5.15
CA ILE A 425 -2.25 -5.81 -5.83
C ILE A 425 -2.01 -6.95 -6.81
N HIS A 426 -2.56 -8.12 -6.50
CA HIS A 426 -2.49 -9.31 -7.34
C HIS A 426 -3.59 -9.23 -8.40
N ASN A 427 -3.36 -8.38 -9.40
CA ASN A 427 -4.30 -8.17 -10.51
C ASN A 427 -3.54 -7.85 -11.79
N ARG A 428 -3.66 -8.75 -12.77
CA ARG A 428 -2.99 -8.63 -14.06
C ARG A 428 -3.33 -7.34 -14.80
N ASN A 429 -4.59 -6.89 -14.73
CA ASN A 429 -5.02 -5.69 -15.43
C ASN A 429 -4.32 -4.44 -14.89
N ILE A 430 -4.29 -4.30 -13.56
CA ILE A 430 -3.63 -3.19 -12.89
C ILE A 430 -2.11 -3.27 -13.14
N ALA A 431 -1.49 -4.43 -12.96
CA ALA A 431 -0.07 -4.64 -13.23
C ALA A 431 0.32 -4.24 -14.68
N ASN A 432 -0.50 -4.63 -15.66
CA ASN A 432 -0.25 -4.25 -17.06
C ASN A 432 -0.48 -2.76 -17.33
N GLN A 433 -1.39 -2.09 -16.61
CA GLN A 433 -1.54 -0.62 -16.74
C GLN A 433 -0.30 0.12 -16.21
N TYR A 434 0.29 -0.35 -15.09
CA TYR A 434 1.60 0.15 -14.64
C TYR A 434 2.71 -0.16 -15.66
N TYR A 435 2.67 -1.33 -16.31
CA TYR A 435 3.64 -1.67 -17.35
C TYR A 435 3.56 -0.72 -18.56
N GLN A 436 2.38 -0.31 -18.99
CA GLN A 436 2.20 0.68 -20.07
C GLN A 436 2.81 2.04 -19.71
N GLU A 437 2.74 2.45 -18.44
CA GLU A 437 3.41 3.64 -17.92
C GLU A 437 4.93 3.43 -17.86
N PHE A 438 5.38 2.30 -17.30
CA PHE A 438 6.79 1.94 -17.23
C PHE A 438 7.46 1.98 -18.61
N VAL A 439 6.88 1.33 -19.60
CA VAL A 439 7.39 1.32 -20.99
C VAL A 439 7.59 2.73 -21.50
N ARG A 440 6.61 3.62 -21.26
CA ARG A 440 6.70 5.02 -21.69
C ARG A 440 7.86 5.73 -21.00
N ARG A 441 7.98 5.61 -19.67
CA ARG A 441 9.09 6.23 -18.91
C ARG A 441 10.44 5.69 -19.36
N PHE A 442 10.56 4.38 -19.51
CA PHE A 442 11.79 3.70 -19.89
C PHE A 442 12.25 4.12 -21.28
N THR A 443 11.36 4.08 -22.27
CA THR A 443 11.70 4.43 -23.67
C THR A 443 11.93 5.92 -23.88
N ASP A 444 11.18 6.80 -23.23
CA ASP A 444 11.43 8.27 -23.26
C ASP A 444 12.79 8.63 -22.67
N ASN A 445 13.31 7.79 -21.77
CA ASN A 445 14.63 7.93 -21.16
C ASN A 445 15.76 7.29 -22.01
N GLY A 446 15.46 6.77 -23.21
CA GLY A 446 16.40 6.15 -24.10
C GLY A 446 16.58 4.63 -23.94
N GLY A 447 15.81 4.00 -23.07
CA GLY A 447 15.81 2.56 -22.87
C GLY A 447 15.19 1.81 -24.05
N VAL A 448 15.70 0.60 -24.29
CA VAL A 448 15.19 -0.30 -25.32
C VAL A 448 14.72 -1.59 -24.67
N LEU A 449 13.45 -1.91 -24.85
CA LEU A 449 12.89 -3.20 -24.41
C LEU A 449 13.30 -4.30 -25.39
N GLY A 450 13.73 -5.45 -24.89
CA GLY A 450 13.90 -6.62 -25.70
C GLY A 450 12.56 -7.04 -26.35
N LEU A 451 12.60 -7.37 -27.62
CA LEU A 451 11.45 -8.00 -28.28
C LEU A 451 11.43 -9.46 -27.79
N ASN A 452 10.55 -9.80 -26.86
CA ASN A 452 10.19 -11.18 -26.51
C ASN A 452 8.94 -11.60 -27.24
#